data_4d006ca73695d58cc3a487a5e30dbd5f
#
_entry.id   4d006ca73695d58cc3a487a5e30dbd5f
#
_cell.length_a   1.000
_cell.length_b   1.000
_cell.length_c   1.000
_cell.angle_alpha   90.00
_cell.angle_beta   90.00
_cell.angle_gamma   90.00
#
_symmetry.space_group_name_H-M   'P 1'
#
loop_
_entity.id
_entity.type
_entity.pdbx_description
1 polymer ?
#
loop_
_entity_poly.entity_id
_entity_poly.type
_entity_poly.pdbx_seq_one_letter_code
_entity_poly.pdbx_strand_id
1 'polypeptide(L)'
;IAESVVLMRSIRDTDNTDEQQRVATEASALFAQLAHKLGLYKLKSELEDLSLKYLEHDAYYLIKDSLNAKKQERDAYIERFMAPIRKMLDEEGLKYHIKGRTKSIHSIWQKMKKQKCGFNGVYDLFAIRIILDAPPKEEKKQCWKVFSLITGQYESNLKRLRDWLTVPKSNGYESLHITVRGPEDKWVEVQIRTERMDEVAEHGLAAHWRYKGVKSSDGTVDSWLADIRSALETGNEGLLANSLTQGTASQQDVYVFSPKGDVYRLPTGATVLDFAYLIHSKIGNRCVGGRVGGRNVPIRQQLECGQTVEILTSATQQPRQEWLNIAVSPHAKSKIRAALKELQAGESAMG
;
A
#
# COMPACT_ATOMS: atom_id res chain seq x y z
N ILE A 1 10.85 -5.14 9.11
CA ILE A 1 11.09 -4.03 8.14
C ILE A 1 12.19 -3.12 8.66
N ALA A 2 12.13 -2.64 9.91
CA ALA A 2 13.16 -1.77 10.48
C ALA A 2 14.55 -2.39 10.38
N GLU A 3 14.69 -3.58 10.91
CA GLU A 3 15.94 -4.36 10.86
C GLU A 3 16.42 -4.57 9.42
N SER A 4 15.52 -4.93 8.51
CA SER A 4 15.86 -5.11 7.10
C SER A 4 16.31 -3.81 6.43
N VAL A 5 15.73 -2.66 6.76
CA VAL A 5 16.20 -1.36 6.24
C VAL A 5 17.59 -1.04 6.75
N VAL A 6 17.84 -1.20 8.05
CA VAL A 6 19.17 -0.97 8.65
C VAL A 6 20.21 -1.92 8.02
N LEU A 7 19.86 -3.21 7.94
CA LEU A 7 20.72 -4.22 7.33
C LEU A 7 21.03 -3.88 5.86
N MET A 8 20.03 -3.50 5.07
CA MET A 8 20.25 -3.11 3.66
C MET A 8 21.09 -1.84 3.49
N ARG A 9 21.04 -0.91 4.45
CA ARG A 9 21.90 0.28 4.43
C ARG A 9 23.35 -0.04 4.77
N SER A 10 23.59 -1.00 5.66
CA SER A 10 24.92 -1.39 6.16
C SER A 10 25.56 -2.56 5.39
N ILE A 11 24.83 -3.31 4.59
CA ILE A 11 25.30 -4.52 3.92
C ILE A 11 26.46 -4.28 2.94
N ARG A 12 26.68 -3.03 2.53
CA ARG A 12 27.83 -2.64 1.72
C ARG A 12 29.16 -2.87 2.44
N ASP A 13 29.12 -2.94 3.78
CA ASP A 13 30.29 -3.04 4.64
C ASP A 13 30.73 -4.51 4.82
N THR A 14 30.00 -5.47 4.25
CA THR A 14 30.40 -6.87 4.19
C THR A 14 30.97 -7.23 2.82
N ASP A 15 32.05 -7.99 2.79
CA ASP A 15 32.68 -8.46 1.55
C ASP A 15 32.04 -9.77 1.03
N ASN A 16 31.03 -10.30 1.72
CA ASN A 16 30.36 -11.54 1.36
C ASN A 16 29.23 -11.29 0.34
N THR A 17 29.52 -11.52 -0.93
CA THR A 17 28.57 -11.33 -2.05
C THR A 17 27.33 -12.21 -1.93
N ASP A 18 27.46 -13.45 -1.46
CA ASP A 18 26.33 -14.38 -1.33
C ASP A 18 25.37 -13.90 -0.23
N GLU A 19 25.91 -13.36 0.86
CA GLU A 19 25.11 -12.77 1.91
C GLU A 19 24.41 -11.50 1.43
N GLN A 20 25.10 -10.62 0.68
CA GLN A 20 24.51 -9.44 0.07
C GLN A 20 23.33 -9.80 -0.83
N GLN A 21 23.47 -10.82 -1.68
CA GLN A 21 22.40 -11.27 -2.57
C GLN A 21 21.24 -11.91 -1.79
N ARG A 22 21.52 -12.71 -0.78
CA ARG A 22 20.48 -13.33 0.06
C ARG A 22 19.63 -12.27 0.76
N VAL A 23 20.28 -11.31 1.43
CA VAL A 23 19.59 -10.23 2.15
C VAL A 23 18.82 -9.32 1.20
N ALA A 24 19.39 -8.99 0.04
CA ALA A 24 18.72 -8.18 -0.99
C ALA A 24 17.48 -8.91 -1.56
N THR A 25 17.56 -10.23 -1.76
CA THR A 25 16.42 -11.03 -2.22
C THR A 25 15.30 -11.03 -1.18
N GLU A 26 15.64 -11.24 0.09
CA GLU A 26 14.68 -11.21 1.19
C GLU A 26 14.05 -9.83 1.35
N ALA A 27 14.85 -8.76 1.27
CA ALA A 27 14.37 -7.38 1.34
C ALA A 27 13.38 -7.06 0.20
N SER A 28 13.67 -7.48 -1.03
CA SER A 28 12.81 -7.27 -2.19
C SER A 28 11.53 -8.11 -2.13
N ALA A 29 11.66 -9.41 -1.86
CA ALA A 29 10.55 -10.35 -1.94
C ALA A 29 9.57 -10.24 -0.77
N LEU A 30 10.07 -9.93 0.43
CA LEU A 30 9.27 -9.90 1.65
C LEU A 30 9.07 -8.49 2.19
N PHE A 31 10.15 -7.80 2.56
CA PHE A 31 10.04 -6.56 3.34
C PHE A 31 9.55 -5.37 2.52
N ALA A 32 9.91 -5.26 1.24
CA ALA A 32 9.36 -4.23 0.36
C ALA A 32 7.85 -4.43 0.14
N GLN A 33 7.38 -5.69 0.04
CA GLN A 33 5.96 -6.00 -0.08
C GLN A 33 5.19 -5.71 1.22
N LEU A 34 5.78 -6.01 2.37
CA LEU A 34 5.20 -5.65 3.67
C LEU A 34 5.12 -4.13 3.84
N ALA A 35 6.20 -3.40 3.51
CA ALA A 35 6.21 -1.95 3.53
C ALA A 35 5.12 -1.35 2.62
N HIS A 36 4.90 -1.92 1.43
CA HIS A 36 3.81 -1.53 0.54
C HIS A 36 2.43 -1.74 1.18
N LYS A 37 2.21 -2.89 1.80
CA LYS A 37 0.93 -3.22 2.46
C LYS A 37 0.65 -2.30 3.65
N LEU A 38 1.68 -1.93 4.40
CA LEU A 38 1.58 -1.00 5.52
C LEU A 38 1.52 0.48 5.11
N GLY A 39 1.61 0.78 3.80
CA GLY A 39 1.60 2.14 3.29
C GLY A 39 2.91 2.92 3.54
N LEU A 40 4.00 2.23 3.88
CA LEU A 40 5.33 2.81 4.09
C LEU A 40 6.04 2.98 2.74
N TYR A 41 5.50 3.82 1.86
CA TYR A 41 5.94 3.89 0.45
C TYR A 41 7.37 4.39 0.27
N LYS A 42 7.87 5.26 1.16
CA LYS A 42 9.28 5.69 1.13
C LYS A 42 10.21 4.51 1.40
N LEU A 43 9.94 3.77 2.49
CA LEU A 43 10.74 2.59 2.85
C LEU A 43 10.63 1.48 1.80
N LYS A 44 9.43 1.27 1.24
CA LYS A 44 9.25 0.36 0.10
C LYS A 44 10.18 0.72 -1.05
N SER A 45 10.16 1.99 -1.50
CA SER A 45 10.99 2.42 -2.62
C SER A 45 12.47 2.34 -2.31
N GLU A 46 12.87 2.65 -1.08
CA GLU A 46 14.25 2.53 -0.62
C GLU A 46 14.72 1.06 -0.61
N LEU A 47 13.91 0.16 -0.05
CA LEU A 47 14.21 -1.28 -0.06
C LEU A 47 14.32 -1.85 -1.47
N GLU A 48 13.40 -1.45 -2.37
CA GLU A 48 13.42 -1.86 -3.77
C GLU A 48 14.68 -1.35 -4.51
N ASP A 49 15.05 -0.08 -4.30
CA ASP A 49 16.23 0.52 -4.94
C ASP A 49 17.54 -0.10 -4.38
N LEU A 50 17.63 -0.28 -3.06
CA LEU A 50 18.78 -0.94 -2.42
C LEU A 50 18.90 -2.40 -2.86
N SER A 51 17.79 -3.15 -2.91
CA SER A 51 17.81 -4.53 -3.38
C SER A 51 18.26 -4.63 -4.83
N LEU A 52 17.77 -3.75 -5.70
CA LEU A 52 18.14 -3.72 -7.11
C LEU A 52 19.66 -3.51 -7.30
N LYS A 53 20.27 -2.69 -6.43
CA LYS A 53 21.71 -2.41 -6.46
C LYS A 53 22.55 -3.68 -6.33
N TYR A 54 22.08 -4.68 -5.57
CA TYR A 54 22.81 -5.93 -5.35
C TYR A 54 22.35 -7.06 -6.27
N LEU A 55 21.07 -7.07 -6.67
CA LEU A 55 20.51 -8.13 -7.51
C LEU A 55 20.73 -7.88 -9.01
N GLU A 56 20.73 -6.62 -9.43
CA GLU A 56 20.83 -6.19 -10.84
C GLU A 56 21.78 -4.99 -10.93
N HIS A 57 22.99 -5.18 -10.48
CA HIS A 57 24.02 -4.14 -10.29
C HIS A 57 24.18 -3.24 -11.53
N ASP A 58 24.39 -3.81 -12.70
CA ASP A 58 24.64 -3.06 -13.94
C ASP A 58 23.43 -2.20 -14.33
N ALA A 59 22.22 -2.76 -14.19
CA ALA A 59 20.99 -2.03 -14.48
C ALA A 59 20.79 -0.88 -13.48
N TYR A 60 21.09 -1.08 -12.20
CA TYR A 60 20.98 -0.04 -11.18
C TYR A 60 21.91 1.14 -11.51
N TYR A 61 23.20 0.88 -11.76
CA TYR A 61 24.15 1.96 -12.02
C TYR A 61 23.91 2.64 -13.36
N LEU A 62 23.54 1.90 -14.41
CA LEU A 62 23.15 2.49 -15.69
C LEU A 62 22.01 3.51 -15.52
N ILE A 63 20.97 3.16 -14.77
CA ILE A 63 19.84 4.05 -14.54
C ILE A 63 20.25 5.23 -13.64
N LYS A 64 20.98 4.98 -12.56
CA LYS A 64 21.48 6.00 -11.63
C LYS A 64 22.32 7.04 -12.35
N ASP A 65 23.29 6.60 -13.15
CA ASP A 65 24.21 7.49 -13.88
C ASP A 65 23.47 8.27 -14.97
N SER A 66 22.54 7.62 -15.67
CA SER A 66 21.66 8.30 -16.64
C SER A 66 20.78 9.36 -15.98
N LEU A 67 20.26 9.10 -14.79
CA LEU A 67 19.48 10.09 -14.02
C LEU A 67 20.36 11.25 -13.54
N ASN A 68 21.58 10.98 -13.08
CA ASN A 68 22.51 12.00 -12.60
C ASN A 68 23.01 12.88 -13.76
N ALA A 69 23.43 12.28 -14.87
CA ALA A 69 23.90 13.01 -16.05
C ALA A 69 22.88 14.00 -16.60
N LYS A 70 21.58 13.66 -16.50
CA LYS A 70 20.48 14.50 -16.99
C LYS A 70 19.75 15.28 -15.90
N LYS A 71 20.29 15.36 -14.70
CA LYS A 71 19.60 16.01 -13.56
C LYS A 71 19.26 17.46 -13.84
N GLN A 72 20.23 18.26 -14.23
CA GLN A 72 20.02 19.68 -14.49
C GLN A 72 19.05 19.93 -15.65
N GLU A 73 19.21 19.18 -16.75
CA GLU A 73 18.31 19.25 -17.91
C GLU A 73 16.88 18.88 -17.52
N ARG A 74 16.73 17.81 -16.74
CA ARG A 74 15.44 17.34 -16.23
C ARG A 74 14.78 18.36 -15.33
N ASP A 75 15.51 18.91 -14.37
CA ASP A 75 14.98 19.88 -13.40
C ASP A 75 14.56 21.16 -14.13
N ALA A 76 15.35 21.64 -15.10
CA ALA A 76 14.98 22.75 -15.96
C ALA A 76 13.77 22.47 -16.85
N TYR A 77 13.65 21.24 -17.38
CA TYR A 77 12.49 20.80 -18.16
C TYR A 77 11.22 20.81 -17.29
N ILE A 78 11.28 20.22 -16.10
CA ILE A 78 10.14 20.18 -15.18
C ILE A 78 9.70 21.58 -14.81
N GLU A 79 10.64 22.49 -14.56
CA GLU A 79 10.31 23.87 -14.21
C GLU A 79 9.64 24.61 -15.37
N ARG A 80 10.14 24.45 -16.62
CA ARG A 80 9.48 25.00 -17.81
C ARG A 80 8.07 24.45 -18.02
N PHE A 81 7.82 23.20 -17.66
CA PHE A 81 6.49 22.61 -17.73
C PHE A 81 5.58 23.12 -16.60
N MET A 82 6.10 23.31 -15.38
CA MET A 82 5.31 23.75 -14.23
C MET A 82 4.94 25.25 -14.28
N ALA A 83 5.79 26.09 -14.89
CA ALA A 83 5.57 27.53 -14.88
C ALA A 83 4.22 27.98 -15.52
N PRO A 84 3.82 27.50 -16.72
CA PRO A 84 2.50 27.82 -17.27
C PRO A 84 1.34 27.27 -16.41
N ILE A 85 1.54 26.10 -15.80
CA ILE A 85 0.53 25.48 -14.94
C ILE A 85 0.32 26.32 -13.68
N ARG A 86 1.42 26.79 -13.04
CA ARG A 86 1.30 27.71 -11.88
C ARG A 86 0.50 28.96 -12.26
N LYS A 87 0.84 29.60 -13.36
CA LYS A 87 0.13 30.80 -13.82
C LYS A 87 -1.38 30.53 -13.96
N MET A 88 -1.73 29.44 -14.61
CA MET A 88 -3.13 29.04 -14.82
C MET A 88 -3.87 28.77 -13.49
N LEU A 89 -3.22 28.11 -12.53
CA LEU A 89 -3.81 27.81 -11.23
C LEU A 89 -3.93 29.08 -10.36
N ASP A 90 -2.98 30.02 -10.47
CA ASP A 90 -2.99 31.30 -9.80
C ASP A 90 -4.12 32.21 -10.33
N GLU A 91 -4.32 32.23 -11.65
CA GLU A 91 -5.43 32.98 -12.31
C GLU A 91 -6.81 32.46 -11.86
N GLU A 92 -6.92 31.15 -11.54
CA GLU A 92 -8.13 30.52 -11.01
C GLU A 92 -8.31 30.70 -9.49
N GLY A 93 -7.36 31.39 -8.83
CA GLY A 93 -7.38 31.64 -7.38
C GLY A 93 -7.26 30.39 -6.51
N LEU A 94 -6.66 29.31 -7.04
CA LEU A 94 -6.50 28.07 -6.32
C LEU A 94 -5.31 28.13 -5.37
N LYS A 95 -5.45 27.54 -4.19
CA LYS A 95 -4.33 27.31 -3.27
C LYS A 95 -3.75 25.92 -3.53
N TYR A 96 -2.45 25.85 -3.78
CA TYR A 96 -1.81 24.59 -4.17
C TYR A 96 -0.32 24.54 -3.87
N HIS A 97 0.23 23.34 -3.86
CA HIS A 97 1.66 23.07 -3.97
C HIS A 97 1.89 22.22 -5.23
N ILE A 98 2.93 22.55 -5.99
CA ILE A 98 3.33 21.74 -7.16
C ILE A 98 4.76 21.25 -6.97
N LYS A 99 4.96 19.95 -7.19
CA LYS A 99 6.26 19.29 -7.01
C LYS A 99 6.62 18.48 -8.24
N GLY A 100 7.86 18.60 -8.72
CA GLY A 100 8.44 17.61 -9.62
C GLY A 100 8.68 16.30 -8.86
N ARG A 101 8.42 15.17 -9.51
CA ARG A 101 8.67 13.84 -8.96
C ARG A 101 9.57 13.04 -9.88
N THR A 102 10.67 12.53 -9.34
CA THR A 102 11.49 11.51 -9.99
C THR A 102 11.03 10.13 -9.54
N LYS A 103 10.89 9.19 -10.46
CA LYS A 103 10.59 7.80 -10.12
C LYS A 103 11.80 7.11 -9.50
N SER A 104 11.57 6.12 -8.63
CA SER A 104 12.64 5.28 -8.09
C SER A 104 13.34 4.49 -9.21
N ILE A 105 14.61 4.17 -8.99
CA ILE A 105 15.44 3.43 -9.95
C ILE A 105 14.79 2.09 -10.28
N HIS A 106 14.31 1.37 -9.27
CA HIS A 106 13.57 0.12 -9.43
C HIS A 106 12.32 0.28 -10.30
N SER A 107 11.53 1.35 -10.10
CA SER A 107 10.34 1.61 -10.92
C SER A 107 10.69 1.87 -12.39
N ILE A 108 11.81 2.54 -12.67
CA ILE A 108 12.32 2.76 -14.02
C ILE A 108 12.76 1.43 -14.64
N TRP A 109 13.54 0.62 -13.91
CA TRP A 109 13.99 -0.69 -14.35
C TRP A 109 12.83 -1.63 -14.69
N GLN A 110 11.80 -1.71 -13.84
CA GLN A 110 10.61 -2.49 -14.12
C GLN A 110 9.91 -2.06 -15.42
N LYS A 111 9.88 -0.75 -15.70
CA LYS A 111 9.32 -0.24 -16.95
C LYS A 111 10.18 -0.59 -18.15
N MET A 112 11.50 -0.46 -18.05
CA MET A 112 12.43 -0.88 -19.11
C MET A 112 12.21 -2.36 -19.46
N LYS A 113 12.09 -3.24 -18.46
CA LYS A 113 11.78 -4.66 -18.66
C LYS A 113 10.42 -4.88 -19.32
N LYS A 114 9.37 -4.24 -18.79
CA LYS A 114 8.00 -4.38 -19.31
C LYS A 114 7.83 -3.85 -20.73
N GLN A 115 8.46 -2.73 -21.05
CA GLN A 115 8.38 -2.08 -22.36
C GLN A 115 9.45 -2.58 -23.34
N LYS A 116 10.37 -3.44 -22.88
CA LYS A 116 11.52 -3.95 -23.64
C LYS A 116 12.31 -2.83 -24.32
N CYS A 117 12.58 -1.74 -23.58
CA CYS A 117 13.28 -0.55 -24.07
C CYS A 117 14.44 -0.16 -23.16
N GLY A 118 15.39 0.63 -23.68
CA GLY A 118 16.44 1.25 -22.89
C GLY A 118 15.91 2.44 -22.07
N PHE A 119 16.77 3.04 -21.24
CA PHE A 119 16.44 4.17 -20.38
C PHE A 119 15.76 5.33 -21.14
N ASN A 120 16.26 5.69 -22.31
CA ASN A 120 15.69 6.78 -23.12
C ASN A 120 14.30 6.46 -23.72
N GLY A 121 13.92 5.19 -23.78
CA GLY A 121 12.61 4.74 -24.27
C GLY A 121 11.54 4.71 -23.17
N VAL A 122 11.89 4.96 -21.91
CA VAL A 122 10.91 5.01 -20.85
C VAL A 122 10.15 6.34 -20.92
N TYR A 123 8.94 6.29 -21.44
CA TYR A 123 7.99 7.40 -21.38
C TYR A 123 7.65 7.66 -19.90
N ASP A 124 7.30 8.88 -19.51
CA ASP A 124 6.88 9.21 -18.14
C ASP A 124 8.00 9.12 -17.05
N LEU A 125 9.24 9.35 -17.44
CA LEU A 125 10.30 9.65 -16.45
C LEU A 125 10.00 10.93 -15.69
N PHE A 126 9.26 11.83 -16.32
CA PHE A 126 8.83 13.11 -15.80
C PHE A 126 7.43 12.99 -15.24
N ALA A 127 7.29 13.37 -14.01
CA ALA A 127 5.99 13.48 -13.36
C ALA A 127 5.96 14.75 -12.51
N ILE A 128 4.79 15.37 -12.46
CA ILE A 128 4.51 16.43 -11.49
C ILE A 128 3.34 16.03 -10.61
N ARG A 129 3.31 16.59 -9.42
CA ARG A 129 2.22 16.43 -8.48
C ARG A 129 1.67 17.79 -8.10
N ILE A 130 0.38 17.97 -8.31
CA ILE A 130 -0.38 19.16 -7.90
C ILE A 130 -1.16 18.77 -6.66
N ILE A 131 -0.88 19.42 -5.54
CA ILE A 131 -1.51 19.19 -4.24
C ILE A 131 -2.32 20.43 -3.91
N LEU A 132 -3.64 20.29 -3.80
CA LEU A 132 -4.59 21.36 -3.57
C LEU A 132 -4.89 21.50 -2.08
N ASP A 133 -4.84 22.72 -1.57
CA ASP A 133 -5.41 23.09 -0.27
C ASP A 133 -6.90 23.34 -0.47
N ALA A 134 -7.72 22.32 -0.31
CA ALA A 134 -9.15 22.37 -0.55
C ALA A 134 -9.94 21.87 0.66
N PRO A 135 -11.04 22.54 1.02
CA PRO A 135 -11.91 22.05 2.08
C PRO A 135 -12.56 20.72 1.68
N PRO A 136 -12.83 19.79 2.64
CA PRO A 136 -13.29 18.43 2.35
C PRO A 136 -14.48 18.31 1.41
N LYS A 137 -15.42 19.27 1.45
CA LYS A 137 -16.60 19.28 0.58
C LYS A 137 -16.30 19.66 -0.87
N GLU A 138 -15.17 20.33 -1.13
CA GLU A 138 -14.78 20.84 -2.44
C GLU A 138 -13.64 20.01 -3.07
N GLU A 139 -13.03 19.09 -2.34
CA GLU A 139 -11.84 18.34 -2.77
C GLU A 139 -11.99 17.75 -4.18
N LYS A 140 -13.02 16.94 -4.40
CA LYS A 140 -13.23 16.29 -5.70
C LYS A 140 -13.48 17.29 -6.80
N LYS A 141 -14.32 18.31 -6.53
CA LYS A 141 -14.64 19.37 -7.48
C LYS A 141 -13.41 20.14 -7.92
N GLN A 142 -12.55 20.52 -6.98
CA GLN A 142 -11.32 21.25 -7.29
C GLN A 142 -10.32 20.37 -8.06
N CYS A 143 -10.17 19.09 -7.71
CA CYS A 143 -9.33 18.18 -8.48
C CYS A 143 -9.81 18.04 -9.94
N TRP A 144 -11.12 17.89 -10.17
CA TRP A 144 -11.68 17.83 -11.51
C TRP A 144 -11.58 19.17 -12.26
N LYS A 145 -11.68 20.31 -11.56
CA LYS A 145 -11.43 21.63 -12.14
C LYS A 145 -10.00 21.71 -12.67
N VAL A 146 -9.01 21.35 -11.86
CA VAL A 146 -7.58 21.33 -12.28
C VAL A 146 -7.36 20.36 -13.44
N PHE A 147 -7.97 19.18 -13.39
CA PHE A 147 -7.91 18.23 -14.50
C PHE A 147 -8.41 18.85 -15.81
N SER A 148 -9.57 19.53 -15.77
CA SER A 148 -10.15 20.20 -16.94
C SER A 148 -9.24 21.31 -17.49
N LEU A 149 -8.63 22.10 -16.63
CA LEU A 149 -7.69 23.14 -16.99
C LEU A 149 -6.45 22.57 -17.70
N ILE A 150 -5.85 21.51 -17.14
CA ILE A 150 -4.68 20.84 -17.69
C ILE A 150 -4.99 20.22 -19.06
N THR A 151 -6.12 19.51 -19.17
CA THR A 151 -6.51 18.83 -20.42
C THR A 151 -7.03 19.80 -21.48
N GLY A 152 -7.47 20.98 -21.09
CA GLY A 152 -7.80 22.07 -22.01
C GLY A 152 -6.57 22.76 -22.62
N GLN A 153 -5.45 22.76 -21.91
CA GLN A 153 -4.22 23.41 -22.38
C GLN A 153 -3.23 22.45 -23.07
N TYR A 154 -3.22 21.18 -22.67
CA TYR A 154 -2.27 20.19 -23.15
C TYR A 154 -2.99 19.00 -23.81
N GLU A 155 -2.42 18.50 -24.91
CA GLU A 155 -2.88 17.25 -25.49
C GLU A 155 -2.75 16.11 -24.47
N SER A 156 -3.85 15.42 -24.21
CA SER A 156 -3.92 14.41 -23.17
C SER A 156 -4.11 13.00 -23.72
N ASN A 157 -3.45 12.01 -23.09
CA ASN A 157 -3.64 10.60 -23.39
C ASN A 157 -4.69 9.98 -22.45
N LEU A 158 -5.96 10.02 -22.89
CA LEU A 158 -7.09 9.50 -22.10
C LEU A 158 -7.00 7.99 -21.81
N LYS A 159 -6.29 7.20 -22.63
CA LYS A 159 -6.06 5.78 -22.35
C LYS A 159 -5.21 5.55 -21.09
N ARG A 160 -4.47 6.59 -20.68
CA ARG A 160 -3.65 6.59 -19.46
C ARG A 160 -4.28 7.32 -18.28
N LEU A 161 -5.52 7.80 -18.42
CA LEU A 161 -6.27 8.35 -17.31
C LEU A 161 -6.47 7.28 -16.22
N ARG A 162 -6.20 7.66 -14.96
CA ARG A 162 -6.50 6.86 -13.78
C ARG A 162 -7.31 7.71 -12.82
N ASP A 163 -8.58 7.38 -12.70
CA ASP A 163 -9.51 8.04 -11.80
C ASP A 163 -9.66 7.22 -10.51
N TRP A 164 -8.82 7.51 -9.54
CA TRP A 164 -8.96 6.99 -8.19
C TRP A 164 -9.63 7.98 -7.23
N LEU A 165 -10.21 9.05 -7.76
CA LEU A 165 -11.08 9.96 -7.01
C LEU A 165 -12.51 9.45 -6.94
N THR A 166 -13.04 8.97 -8.07
CA THR A 166 -14.39 8.40 -8.15
C THR A 166 -14.42 7.04 -7.48
N VAL A 167 -13.42 6.18 -7.78
CA VAL A 167 -13.28 4.84 -7.19
C VAL A 167 -11.90 4.73 -6.53
N PRO A 168 -11.77 5.08 -5.23
CA PRO A 168 -10.53 4.93 -4.49
C PRO A 168 -10.01 3.49 -4.50
N LYS A 169 -8.69 3.33 -4.42
CA LYS A 169 -8.10 1.99 -4.24
C LYS A 169 -8.49 1.41 -2.88
N SER A 170 -8.38 0.08 -2.74
CA SER A 170 -8.68 -0.63 -1.49
C SER A 170 -7.88 -0.14 -0.27
N ASN A 171 -6.69 0.42 -0.51
CA ASN A 171 -5.85 1.04 0.52
C ASN A 171 -6.17 2.52 0.80
N GLY A 172 -7.30 3.03 0.32
CA GLY A 172 -7.73 4.42 0.52
C GLY A 172 -7.01 5.46 -0.34
N TYR A 173 -6.18 5.05 -1.30
CA TYR A 173 -5.49 5.97 -2.20
C TYR A 173 -6.48 6.67 -3.14
N GLU A 174 -6.46 8.00 -3.13
CA GLU A 174 -7.28 8.89 -3.97
C GLU A 174 -6.36 9.82 -4.78
N SER A 175 -6.54 9.91 -6.08
CA SER A 175 -5.82 10.84 -6.97
C SER A 175 -6.37 10.77 -8.39
N LEU A 176 -6.27 11.84 -9.17
CA LEU A 176 -6.39 11.80 -10.63
C LEU A 176 -4.99 11.74 -11.24
N HIS A 177 -4.78 10.83 -12.18
CA HIS A 177 -3.54 10.78 -12.96
C HIS A 177 -3.88 10.92 -14.44
N ILE A 178 -3.24 11.85 -15.09
CA ILE A 178 -3.33 12.05 -16.53
C ILE A 178 -1.92 12.18 -17.12
N THR A 179 -1.73 11.68 -18.30
CA THR A 179 -0.49 11.86 -19.06
C THR A 179 -0.76 12.85 -20.17
N VAL A 180 0.00 13.93 -20.19
CA VAL A 180 -0.15 15.01 -21.17
C VAL A 180 1.15 15.22 -21.96
N ARG A 181 1.04 15.78 -23.15
CA ARG A 181 2.18 16.16 -23.98
C ARG A 181 2.69 17.53 -23.52
N GLY A 182 3.85 17.55 -22.89
CA GLY A 182 4.54 18.76 -22.43
C GLY A 182 5.47 19.34 -23.49
N PRO A 183 6.35 20.28 -23.11
CA PRO A 183 7.37 20.84 -24.00
C PRO A 183 8.21 19.74 -24.65
N GLU A 184 8.76 20.01 -25.83
CA GLU A 184 9.62 19.09 -26.59
C GLU A 184 8.94 17.74 -26.89
N ASP A 185 7.61 17.71 -27.02
CA ASP A 185 6.80 16.51 -27.30
C ASP A 185 6.98 15.36 -26.29
N LYS A 186 7.49 15.66 -25.09
CA LYS A 186 7.68 14.65 -24.05
C LYS A 186 6.39 14.44 -23.24
N TRP A 187 6.06 13.18 -22.99
CA TRP A 187 4.93 12.83 -22.16
C TRP A 187 5.24 13.02 -20.68
N VAL A 188 4.39 13.75 -19.98
CA VAL A 188 4.49 14.04 -18.54
C VAL A 188 3.27 13.50 -17.81
N GLU A 189 3.49 12.74 -16.75
CA GLU A 189 2.41 12.32 -15.84
C GLU A 189 2.10 13.46 -14.86
N VAL A 190 0.83 13.88 -14.83
CA VAL A 190 0.32 14.85 -13.87
C VAL A 190 -0.56 14.13 -12.87
N GLN A 191 -0.19 14.20 -11.59
CA GLN A 191 -0.96 13.68 -10.47
C GLN A 191 -1.65 14.82 -9.76
N ILE A 192 -2.97 14.76 -9.61
CA ILE A 192 -3.80 15.80 -8.99
C ILE A 192 -4.48 15.21 -7.77
N ARG A 193 -4.30 15.83 -6.61
CA ARG A 193 -4.89 15.41 -5.35
C ARG A 193 -4.87 16.55 -4.34
N THR A 194 -5.61 16.41 -3.23
CA THR A 194 -5.60 17.39 -2.14
C THR A 194 -4.54 17.04 -1.10
N GLU A 195 -4.29 17.96 -0.13
CA GLU A 195 -3.37 17.71 0.98
C GLU A 195 -3.74 16.46 1.77
N ARG A 196 -5.03 16.30 2.11
CA ARG A 196 -5.52 15.07 2.75
C ARG A 196 -5.20 13.81 1.94
N MET A 197 -5.47 13.86 0.64
CA MET A 197 -5.19 12.71 -0.26
C MET A 197 -3.69 12.46 -0.40
N ASP A 198 -2.87 13.52 -0.39
CA ASP A 198 -1.40 13.41 -0.40
C ASP A 198 -0.90 12.77 0.88
N GLU A 199 -1.44 13.16 2.03
CA GLU A 199 -1.11 12.58 3.32
C GLU A 199 -1.47 11.09 3.38
N VAL A 200 -2.66 10.70 2.92
CA VAL A 200 -3.07 9.29 2.82
C VAL A 200 -2.15 8.53 1.84
N ALA A 201 -1.78 9.14 0.72
CA ALA A 201 -0.91 8.51 -0.26
C ALA A 201 0.54 8.35 0.23
N GLU A 202 1.07 9.27 1.02
CA GLU A 202 2.44 9.24 1.57
C GLU A 202 2.52 8.39 2.85
N HIS A 203 1.45 8.39 3.66
CA HIS A 203 1.44 7.79 5.00
C HIS A 203 0.54 6.55 5.14
N GLY A 204 -0.17 6.16 4.07
CA GLY A 204 -0.96 4.93 4.01
C GLY A 204 -2.20 4.91 4.91
N LEU A 205 -2.62 3.71 5.28
CA LEU A 205 -3.87 3.46 6.01
C LEU A 205 -3.97 4.20 7.36
N ALA A 206 -2.87 4.43 8.06
CA ALA A 206 -2.87 5.15 9.33
C ALA A 206 -3.35 6.60 9.18
N ALA A 207 -2.98 7.29 8.10
CA ALA A 207 -3.50 8.62 7.81
C ALA A 207 -4.99 8.60 7.43
N HIS A 208 -5.42 7.58 6.67
CA HIS A 208 -6.81 7.40 6.27
C HIS A 208 -7.76 7.25 7.47
N TRP A 209 -7.33 6.53 8.52
CA TRP A 209 -8.13 6.37 9.73
C TRP A 209 -8.25 7.65 10.55
N ARG A 210 -7.19 8.46 10.59
CA ARG A 210 -7.19 9.75 11.27
C ARG A 210 -8.26 10.71 10.70
N TYR A 211 -8.44 10.72 9.38
CA TYR A 211 -9.43 11.58 8.70
C TYR A 211 -10.87 11.06 8.72
N LYS A 212 -11.10 9.75 8.75
CA LYS A 212 -12.46 9.19 8.76
C LYS A 212 -13.19 9.29 10.09
N GLY A 213 -12.53 9.80 11.15
CA GLY A 213 -13.15 9.93 12.46
C GLY A 213 -13.69 8.60 13.01
N VAL A 214 -13.24 7.47 12.46
CA VAL A 214 -13.51 6.17 13.04
C VAL A 214 -12.82 6.19 14.38
N LYS A 215 -13.61 6.36 15.44
CA LYS A 215 -13.19 6.03 16.78
C LYS A 215 -12.89 4.53 16.75
N SER A 216 -11.66 4.17 16.32
CA SER A 216 -11.16 2.86 16.61
C SER A 216 -11.09 2.79 18.14
N SER A 217 -11.67 1.79 18.70
CA SER A 217 -11.62 1.54 20.13
C SER A 217 -10.18 1.31 20.66
N ASP A 218 -9.18 1.42 19.79
CA ASP A 218 -7.76 1.22 20.06
C ASP A 218 -6.90 2.29 19.36
N GLY A 219 -6.91 3.51 19.88
CA GLY A 219 -5.95 4.57 19.48
C GLY A 219 -4.48 4.20 19.75
N THR A 220 -4.22 3.11 20.44
CA THR A 220 -2.87 2.63 20.79
C THR A 220 -2.11 2.05 19.60
N VAL A 221 -2.78 1.33 18.69
CA VAL A 221 -2.11 0.71 17.52
C VAL A 221 -1.74 1.76 16.48
N ASP A 222 -2.60 2.76 16.29
CA ASP A 222 -2.36 3.83 15.31
C ASP A 222 -1.23 4.76 15.76
N SER A 223 -1.17 5.10 17.07
CA SER A 223 -0.05 5.86 17.61
C SER A 223 1.25 5.06 17.54
N TRP A 224 1.23 3.78 17.87
CA TRP A 224 2.39 2.90 17.79
C TRP A 224 2.93 2.77 16.35
N LEU A 225 2.06 2.58 15.34
CA LEU A 225 2.47 2.55 13.94
C LEU A 225 3.02 3.91 13.46
N ALA A 226 2.47 5.02 13.95
CA ALA A 226 2.98 6.36 13.67
C ALA A 226 4.35 6.58 14.31
N ASP A 227 4.57 6.12 15.52
CA ASP A 227 5.83 6.22 16.24
C ASP A 227 6.93 5.37 15.59
N ILE A 228 6.62 4.12 15.19
CA ILE A 228 7.54 3.27 14.41
C ILE A 228 7.91 3.95 13.10
N ARG A 229 6.94 4.49 12.38
CA ARG A 229 7.20 5.18 11.12
C ARG A 229 8.12 6.37 11.33
N SER A 230 7.80 7.26 12.29
CA SER A 230 8.61 8.42 12.62
C SER A 230 10.04 8.03 12.98
N ALA A 231 10.21 6.98 13.79
CA ALA A 231 11.50 6.46 14.17
C ALA A 231 12.30 5.92 12.97
N LEU A 232 11.64 5.20 12.04
CA LEU A 232 12.26 4.68 10.82
C LEU A 232 12.62 5.80 9.82
N GLU A 233 11.76 6.80 9.67
CA GLU A 233 12.00 7.93 8.75
C GLU A 233 13.08 8.88 9.27
N THR A 234 13.19 9.05 10.58
CA THR A 234 14.21 9.91 11.22
C THR A 234 15.52 9.20 11.53
N GLY A 235 15.57 7.87 11.39
CA GLY A 235 16.74 7.05 11.76
C GLY A 235 17.03 7.03 13.25
N ASN A 236 16.05 7.38 14.11
CA ASN A 236 16.25 7.43 15.55
C ASN A 236 16.05 6.04 16.19
N GLU A 237 17.16 5.33 16.37
CA GLU A 237 17.16 3.98 16.93
C GLU A 237 16.60 3.90 18.36
N GLY A 238 16.76 4.95 19.16
CA GLY A 238 16.20 5.02 20.52
C GLY A 238 14.67 5.08 20.54
N LEU A 239 14.07 5.85 19.63
CA LEU A 239 12.62 5.88 19.45
C LEU A 239 12.12 4.54 18.91
N LEU A 240 12.85 3.92 18.02
CA LEU A 240 12.51 2.62 17.44
C LEU A 240 12.49 1.51 18.51
N ALA A 241 13.54 1.45 19.35
CA ALA A 241 13.63 0.48 20.43
C ALA A 241 12.48 0.67 21.45
N ASN A 242 12.16 1.91 21.84
CA ASN A 242 11.05 2.21 22.73
C ASN A 242 9.70 1.86 22.13
N SER A 243 9.48 2.16 20.85
CA SER A 243 8.22 1.84 20.16
C SER A 243 8.02 0.34 19.96
N LEU A 244 9.10 -0.42 19.73
CA LEU A 244 9.05 -1.89 19.64
C LEU A 244 8.78 -2.55 20.99
N THR A 245 9.36 -2.03 22.07
CA THR A 245 9.14 -2.56 23.43
C THR A 245 7.76 -2.21 23.99
N GLN A 246 7.20 -1.05 23.68
CA GLN A 246 5.83 -0.69 24.10
C GLN A 246 4.76 -1.44 23.30
N GLY A 247 5.01 -1.82 22.04
CA GLY A 247 4.08 -2.62 21.23
C GLY A 247 3.93 -4.07 21.68
N THR A 248 4.84 -4.57 22.53
CA THR A 248 4.76 -5.93 23.10
C THR A 248 3.78 -6.04 24.28
N ALA A 249 3.16 -4.95 24.72
CA ALA A 249 2.28 -4.94 25.92
C ALA A 249 0.87 -5.49 25.66
N SER A 250 0.46 -5.81 24.42
CA SER A 250 -0.76 -6.60 24.19
C SER A 250 -0.46 -7.91 23.48
N GLN A 251 0.01 -8.90 24.22
CA GLN A 251 0.20 -10.29 23.77
C GLN A 251 -1.12 -11.00 23.36
N GLN A 252 -2.17 -10.26 23.03
CA GLN A 252 -3.51 -10.83 22.85
C GLN A 252 -4.03 -10.87 21.41
N ASP A 253 -3.29 -10.32 20.45
CA ASP A 253 -3.80 -10.22 19.08
C ASP A 253 -2.83 -10.72 18.00
N VAL A 254 -3.43 -11.34 16.99
CA VAL A 254 -2.75 -11.84 15.77
C VAL A 254 -3.22 -11.04 14.58
N TYR A 255 -2.31 -10.54 13.77
CA TYR A 255 -2.60 -9.79 12.55
C TYR A 255 -2.31 -10.64 11.32
N VAL A 256 -3.32 -10.86 10.48
CA VAL A 256 -3.22 -11.65 9.25
C VAL A 256 -3.63 -10.81 8.04
N PHE A 257 -3.20 -11.24 6.86
CA PHE A 257 -3.48 -10.57 5.60
C PHE A 257 -4.45 -11.38 4.74
N SER A 258 -5.38 -10.71 4.06
CA SER A 258 -6.08 -11.32 2.94
C SER A 258 -5.16 -11.43 1.71
N PRO A 259 -5.48 -12.24 0.68
CA PRO A 259 -4.73 -12.26 -0.59
C PRO A 259 -4.70 -10.91 -1.30
N LYS A 260 -5.67 -10.04 -1.01
CA LYS A 260 -5.73 -8.65 -1.53
C LYS A 260 -4.86 -7.67 -0.75
N GLY A 261 -4.29 -8.12 0.39
CA GLY A 261 -3.45 -7.32 1.26
C GLY A 261 -4.18 -6.55 2.37
N ASP A 262 -5.48 -6.79 2.56
CA ASP A 262 -6.20 -6.22 3.70
C ASP A 262 -5.71 -6.85 5.01
N VAL A 263 -5.55 -6.02 6.05
CA VAL A 263 -5.10 -6.46 7.37
C VAL A 263 -6.30 -6.72 8.26
N TYR A 264 -6.27 -7.85 8.96
CA TYR A 264 -7.32 -8.25 9.91
C TYR A 264 -6.70 -8.56 11.27
N ARG A 265 -7.33 -8.06 12.33
CA ARG A 265 -6.98 -8.31 13.73
C ARG A 265 -7.81 -9.45 14.28
N LEU A 266 -7.17 -10.41 14.89
CA LEU A 266 -7.78 -11.59 15.52
C LEU A 266 -7.19 -11.81 16.91
N PRO A 267 -7.94 -12.38 17.86
CA PRO A 267 -7.37 -12.76 19.16
C PRO A 267 -6.30 -13.86 18.99
N THR A 268 -5.32 -13.87 19.89
CA THR A 268 -4.31 -14.94 19.93
C THR A 268 -4.96 -16.33 19.99
N GLY A 269 -4.44 -17.26 19.21
CA GLY A 269 -4.99 -18.59 19.06
C GLY A 269 -6.15 -18.70 18.07
N ALA A 270 -6.57 -17.59 17.46
CA ALA A 270 -7.61 -17.60 16.44
C ALA A 270 -7.25 -18.50 15.27
N THR A 271 -8.27 -19.12 14.70
CA THR A 271 -8.14 -20.14 13.65
C THR A 271 -8.57 -19.58 12.28
N VAL A 272 -8.32 -20.36 11.22
CA VAL A 272 -8.83 -20.09 9.87
C VAL A 272 -10.35 -19.89 9.87
N LEU A 273 -11.08 -20.60 10.75
CA LEU A 273 -12.52 -20.44 10.90
C LEU A 273 -12.89 -19.07 11.48
N ASP A 274 -12.16 -18.59 12.49
CA ASP A 274 -12.37 -17.26 13.06
C ASP A 274 -12.18 -16.18 12.00
N PHE A 275 -11.14 -16.30 11.19
CA PHE A 275 -10.86 -15.37 10.11
C PHE A 275 -11.96 -15.38 9.04
N ALA A 276 -12.48 -16.56 8.67
CA ALA A 276 -13.57 -16.68 7.72
C ALA A 276 -14.84 -15.92 8.19
N TYR A 277 -15.20 -16.05 9.47
CA TYR A 277 -16.33 -15.32 10.07
C TYR A 277 -16.07 -13.83 10.23
N LEU A 278 -14.82 -13.43 10.45
CA LEU A 278 -14.44 -12.03 10.52
C LEU A 278 -14.61 -11.32 9.18
N ILE A 279 -14.28 -11.99 8.07
CA ILE A 279 -14.49 -11.44 6.72
C ILE A 279 -15.99 -11.27 6.44
N HIS A 280 -16.77 -12.35 6.57
CA HIS A 280 -18.22 -12.31 6.35
C HIS A 280 -18.89 -13.61 6.81
N SER A 281 -20.10 -13.52 7.42
CA SER A 281 -20.82 -14.70 7.92
C SER A 281 -21.10 -15.76 6.84
N LYS A 282 -21.43 -15.35 5.59
CA LYS A 282 -21.63 -16.28 4.46
C LYS A 282 -20.35 -17.05 4.09
N ILE A 283 -19.19 -16.41 4.21
CA ILE A 283 -17.89 -17.04 3.98
C ILE A 283 -17.60 -18.01 5.14
N GLY A 284 -17.83 -17.58 6.37
CA GLY A 284 -17.69 -18.43 7.56
C GLY A 284 -18.55 -19.68 7.48
N ASN A 285 -19.84 -19.57 7.16
CA ASN A 285 -20.77 -20.68 7.07
C ASN A 285 -20.36 -21.72 6.02
N ARG A 286 -19.65 -21.33 4.98
CA ARG A 286 -19.20 -22.18 3.87
C ARG A 286 -17.73 -22.55 3.92
N CYS A 287 -17.04 -22.22 5.02
CA CYS A 287 -15.61 -22.47 5.17
C CYS A 287 -15.29 -23.96 5.24
N VAL A 288 -14.41 -24.43 4.37
CA VAL A 288 -13.90 -25.82 4.37
C VAL A 288 -12.41 -25.86 4.76
N GLY A 289 -11.72 -24.75 4.77
CA GLY A 289 -10.31 -24.61 5.10
C GLY A 289 -9.75 -23.26 4.66
N GLY A 290 -8.45 -23.16 4.65
CA GLY A 290 -7.74 -22.01 4.16
C GLY A 290 -6.49 -22.39 3.37
N ARG A 291 -5.88 -21.38 2.72
CA ARG A 291 -4.55 -21.50 2.15
C ARG A 291 -3.65 -20.48 2.86
N VAL A 292 -2.62 -20.98 3.54
CA VAL A 292 -1.65 -20.18 4.30
C VAL A 292 -0.26 -20.43 3.71
N GLY A 293 0.41 -19.36 3.28
CA GLY A 293 1.72 -19.50 2.63
C GLY A 293 1.72 -20.42 1.41
N GLY A 294 0.60 -20.46 0.64
CA GLY A 294 0.44 -21.32 -0.53
C GLY A 294 0.05 -22.77 -0.22
N ARG A 295 -0.05 -23.19 1.06
CA ARG A 295 -0.42 -24.55 1.47
C ARG A 295 -1.86 -24.60 1.97
N ASN A 296 -2.62 -25.62 1.58
CA ASN A 296 -3.97 -25.83 2.10
C ASN A 296 -3.91 -26.31 3.56
N VAL A 297 -4.71 -25.68 4.42
CA VAL A 297 -4.78 -25.97 5.86
C VAL A 297 -6.22 -26.16 6.30
N PRO A 298 -6.47 -26.95 7.37
CA PRO A 298 -7.81 -27.16 7.88
C PRO A 298 -8.35 -25.93 8.60
N ILE A 299 -9.68 -25.89 8.83
CA ILE A 299 -10.38 -24.79 9.55
C ILE A 299 -9.87 -24.54 10.96
N ARG A 300 -9.32 -25.57 11.62
CA ARG A 300 -8.76 -25.52 12.98
C ARG A 300 -7.33 -24.98 13.05
N GLN A 301 -6.68 -24.75 11.89
CA GLN A 301 -5.32 -24.21 11.88
C GLN A 301 -5.29 -22.86 12.59
N GLN A 302 -4.47 -22.75 13.63
CA GLN A 302 -4.19 -21.49 14.29
C GLN A 302 -3.37 -20.59 13.37
N LEU A 303 -3.68 -19.31 13.44
CA LEU A 303 -3.04 -18.28 12.62
C LEU A 303 -1.97 -17.53 13.40
N GLU A 304 -0.92 -17.13 12.71
CA GLU A 304 0.22 -16.39 13.24
C GLU A 304 0.31 -15.02 12.59
N CYS A 305 0.93 -14.08 13.31
CA CYS A 305 1.15 -12.73 12.79
C CYS A 305 1.91 -12.75 11.45
N GLY A 306 1.44 -11.92 10.51
CA GLY A 306 2.09 -11.76 9.21
C GLY A 306 1.67 -12.78 8.14
N GLN A 307 0.89 -13.79 8.48
CA GLN A 307 0.45 -14.78 7.50
C GLN A 307 -0.57 -14.20 6.52
N THR A 308 -0.42 -14.58 5.23
CA THR A 308 -1.45 -14.34 4.22
C THR A 308 -2.38 -15.55 4.15
N VAL A 309 -3.67 -15.30 4.36
CA VAL A 309 -4.69 -16.35 4.49
C VAL A 309 -5.78 -16.16 3.44
N GLU A 310 -5.96 -17.16 2.60
CA GLU A 310 -7.08 -17.26 1.66
C GLU A 310 -8.09 -18.27 2.20
N ILE A 311 -9.39 -17.89 2.29
CA ILE A 311 -10.43 -18.80 2.76
C ILE A 311 -10.97 -19.64 1.61
N LEU A 312 -11.01 -20.93 1.82
CA LEU A 312 -11.61 -21.90 0.89
C LEU A 312 -13.03 -22.20 1.34
N THR A 313 -13.97 -22.11 0.38
CA THR A 313 -15.41 -22.30 0.65
C THR A 313 -16.00 -23.38 -0.26
N SER A 314 -17.06 -24.05 0.23
CA SER A 314 -17.89 -24.96 -0.57
C SER A 314 -19.37 -24.56 -0.47
N ALA A 315 -20.09 -24.67 -1.57
CA ALA A 315 -21.52 -24.36 -1.60
C ALA A 315 -22.37 -25.32 -0.74
N THR A 316 -21.88 -26.56 -0.55
CA THR A 316 -22.55 -27.60 0.23
C THR A 316 -22.20 -27.61 1.70
N GLN A 317 -21.19 -26.80 2.09
CA GLN A 317 -20.76 -26.72 3.51
C GLN A 317 -21.76 -25.92 4.32
N GLN A 318 -22.05 -26.42 5.52
CA GLN A 318 -22.88 -25.76 6.54
C GLN A 318 -22.18 -25.79 7.90
N PRO A 319 -22.49 -24.83 8.79
CA PRO A 319 -21.96 -24.81 10.15
C PRO A 319 -22.34 -26.05 10.92
N ARG A 320 -21.41 -26.53 11.77
CA ARG A 320 -21.61 -27.71 12.63
C ARG A 320 -21.41 -27.31 14.08
N GLN A 321 -22.05 -28.06 14.99
CA GLN A 321 -21.94 -27.82 16.44
C GLN A 321 -20.48 -27.86 16.93
N GLU A 322 -19.67 -28.76 16.37
CA GLU A 322 -18.24 -28.89 16.70
C GLU A 322 -17.41 -27.64 16.40
N TRP A 323 -17.88 -26.76 15.50
CA TRP A 323 -17.19 -25.51 15.16
C TRP A 323 -17.10 -24.53 16.32
N LEU A 324 -18.01 -24.63 17.29
CA LEU A 324 -17.96 -23.83 18.54
C LEU A 324 -16.72 -24.15 19.39
N ASN A 325 -16.17 -25.37 19.24
CA ASN A 325 -14.94 -25.78 19.91
C ASN A 325 -13.68 -25.39 19.12
N ILE A 326 -13.82 -25.17 17.82
CA ILE A 326 -12.72 -24.76 16.94
C ILE A 326 -12.53 -23.22 16.98
N ALA A 327 -13.62 -22.48 16.91
CA ALA A 327 -13.58 -21.02 16.97
C ALA A 327 -13.13 -20.53 18.34
N VAL A 328 -12.26 -19.54 18.35
CA VAL A 328 -11.73 -18.88 19.58
C VAL A 328 -12.45 -17.56 19.81
N SER A 329 -12.68 -16.78 18.74
CA SER A 329 -13.25 -15.44 18.86
C SER A 329 -14.73 -15.46 19.29
N PRO A 330 -15.14 -14.56 20.21
CA PRO A 330 -16.55 -14.43 20.58
C PRO A 330 -17.45 -14.11 19.39
N HIS A 331 -16.92 -13.34 18.42
CA HIS A 331 -17.63 -12.97 17.19
C HIS A 331 -18.00 -14.21 16.36
N ALA A 332 -17.01 -15.07 16.06
CA ALA A 332 -17.24 -16.29 15.30
C ALA A 332 -18.22 -17.23 16.03
N LYS A 333 -18.04 -17.44 17.34
CA LYS A 333 -18.94 -18.25 18.16
C LYS A 333 -20.38 -17.76 18.12
N SER A 334 -20.59 -16.45 18.20
CA SER A 334 -21.92 -15.84 18.11
C SER A 334 -22.58 -16.11 16.74
N LYS A 335 -21.82 -15.91 15.64
CA LYS A 335 -22.32 -16.14 14.28
C LYS A 335 -22.60 -17.62 14.00
N ILE A 336 -21.77 -18.53 14.50
CA ILE A 336 -21.99 -19.99 14.41
C ILE A 336 -23.30 -20.37 15.13
N ARG A 337 -23.52 -19.90 16.37
CA ARG A 337 -24.77 -20.18 17.11
C ARG A 337 -26.01 -19.67 16.36
N ALA A 338 -25.95 -18.47 15.80
CA ALA A 338 -27.05 -17.91 15.01
C ALA A 338 -27.36 -18.78 13.79
N ALA A 339 -26.34 -19.18 13.03
CA ALA A 339 -26.50 -20.02 11.86
C ALA A 339 -27.03 -21.44 12.19
N LEU A 340 -26.56 -22.04 13.29
CA LEU A 340 -27.09 -23.34 13.77
C LEU A 340 -28.57 -23.24 14.16
N LYS A 341 -28.99 -22.15 14.82
CA LYS A 341 -30.39 -21.92 15.19
C LYS A 341 -31.30 -21.77 13.94
N GLU A 342 -30.81 -21.07 12.91
CA GLU A 342 -31.53 -20.92 11.62
C GLU A 342 -31.72 -22.27 10.94
N LEU A 343 -30.67 -23.12 10.93
CA LEU A 343 -30.76 -24.47 10.34
C LEU A 343 -31.78 -25.35 11.07
N GLN A 344 -31.79 -25.35 12.43
CA GLN A 344 -32.74 -26.10 13.23
C GLN A 344 -34.19 -25.61 13.00
N ALA A 345 -34.38 -24.29 12.89
CA ALA A 345 -35.71 -23.74 12.62
C ALA A 345 -36.21 -24.10 11.20
N GLY A 346 -35.31 -24.17 10.21
CA GLY A 346 -35.63 -24.61 8.86
C GLY A 346 -36.02 -26.11 8.78
N GLU A 347 -35.35 -26.96 9.54
CA GLU A 347 -35.70 -28.38 9.63
C GLU A 347 -37.05 -28.64 10.32
N SER A 348 -37.38 -27.83 11.38
CA SER A 348 -38.66 -27.92 12.07
C SER A 348 -39.85 -27.38 11.28
N ALA A 349 -39.61 -26.60 10.22
CA ALA A 349 -40.65 -26.05 9.35
C ALA A 349 -40.96 -26.97 8.14
N MET A 350 -40.16 -27.98 7.90
CA MET A 350 -40.31 -28.94 6.79
C MET A 350 -40.82 -30.34 7.25
N GLY A 351 -40.91 -30.60 8.56
CA GLY A 351 -41.50 -31.81 9.15
C GLY A 351 -42.88 -31.53 9.71
#